data_b55d3daf64b4dc4df2db681361837aa9
#
_entry.id   b55d3daf64b4dc4df2db681361837aa9
#
_cell.length_a   1.000
_cell.length_b   1.000
_cell.length_c   1.000
_cell.angle_alpha   90.00
_cell.angle_beta   90.00
_cell.angle_gamma   90.00
#
_symmetry.space_group_name_H-M   'P 1'
#
loop_
_entity.id
_entity.type
_entity.pdbx_description
1 polymer ?
#
loop_
_entity_poly.entity_id
_entity_poly.type
_entity_poly.pdbx_seq_one_letter_code
_entity_poly.pdbx_strand_id
1 'polypeptide(L)'
;MSDNDSYKAWLCDLDGTLYKPGGLKLLMGLELVLFGLSDLGIIRAFREEHERLRARARDARHATPFDEQIAYTAAALKLEEAIVRRSVERWMVHRPARWLPTFRRQSLHVEIVAFRERGGKTAVVSDYPATHKLQALGWHHHFDVVVANGEPDGPDALKPEPAGYLRAAERLGVHPKDCLVIGDRDDADGQAARAAGMAFRKIG
;
A
#
# COMPACT_ATOMS: atom_id res chain seq x y z
N MET A 1 -6.48 7.08 -28.36
CA MET A 1 -5.96 7.62 -27.09
C MET A 1 -6.93 7.12 -26.04
N SER A 2 -6.45 6.38 -25.03
CA SER A 2 -7.31 5.95 -23.94
C SER A 2 -7.61 7.16 -23.04
N ASP A 3 -8.80 7.19 -22.41
CA ASP A 3 -9.18 8.26 -21.46
C ASP A 3 -8.11 8.48 -20.34
N ASN A 4 -7.28 7.48 -20.12
CA ASN A 4 -6.20 7.52 -19.13
C ASN A 4 -5.02 8.44 -19.53
N ASP A 5 -4.87 8.76 -20.81
CA ASP A 5 -3.75 9.58 -21.32
C ASP A 5 -3.94 11.10 -21.08
N SER A 6 -5.11 11.52 -20.59
CA SER A 6 -5.41 12.92 -20.25
C SER A 6 -4.84 13.37 -18.89
N TYR A 7 -4.47 12.43 -18.01
CA TYR A 7 -3.94 12.74 -16.68
C TYR A 7 -2.43 13.04 -16.73
N LYS A 8 -1.98 13.90 -15.80
CA LYS A 8 -0.56 14.26 -15.65
C LYS A 8 0.18 13.33 -14.66
N ALA A 9 -0.55 12.70 -13.77
CA ALA A 9 0.02 11.77 -12.79
C ALA A 9 -0.85 10.53 -12.60
N TRP A 10 -0.20 9.37 -12.42
CA TRP A 10 -0.80 8.13 -11.97
C TRP A 10 -0.34 7.79 -10.57
N LEU A 11 -1.29 7.60 -9.65
CA LEU A 11 -1.06 7.25 -8.27
C LEU A 11 -1.54 5.82 -8.04
N CYS A 12 -0.61 4.89 -7.92
CA CYS A 12 -0.92 3.46 -7.85
C CYS A 12 -0.95 3.00 -6.39
N ASP A 13 -1.98 2.24 -6.02
CA ASP A 13 -1.89 1.37 -4.87
C ASP A 13 -0.85 0.27 -5.12
N LEU A 14 -0.35 -0.38 -4.06
CA LEU A 14 0.65 -1.44 -4.16
C LEU A 14 0.04 -2.84 -4.09
N ASP A 15 -0.59 -3.16 -2.94
CA ASP A 15 -0.94 -4.52 -2.54
C ASP A 15 -2.23 -5.00 -3.20
N GLY A 16 -2.13 -5.78 -4.28
CA GLY A 16 -3.28 -6.20 -5.10
C GLY A 16 -3.34 -5.47 -6.44
N THR A 17 -2.63 -4.34 -6.54
CA THR A 17 -2.59 -3.48 -7.71
C THR A 17 -1.35 -3.73 -8.56
N LEU A 18 -0.14 -3.58 -8.03
CA LEU A 18 1.10 -3.82 -8.79
C LEU A 18 1.40 -5.32 -8.99
N TYR A 19 0.80 -6.18 -8.22
CA TYR A 19 0.90 -7.63 -8.34
C TYR A 19 -0.42 -8.32 -8.04
N LYS A 20 -0.59 -9.55 -8.52
CA LYS A 20 -1.80 -10.37 -8.29
C LYS A 20 -1.73 -11.05 -6.93
N PRO A 21 -2.64 -10.77 -5.99
CA PRO A 21 -2.49 -11.22 -4.61
C PRO A 21 -2.89 -12.69 -4.38
N GLY A 22 -3.70 -13.30 -5.27
CA GLY A 22 -4.33 -14.60 -5.02
C GLY A 22 -3.33 -15.72 -4.74
N GLY A 23 -2.43 -15.99 -5.69
CA GLY A 23 -1.39 -17.01 -5.54
C GLY A 23 -0.40 -16.70 -4.42
N LEU A 24 -0.03 -15.42 -4.27
CA LEU A 24 0.85 -14.97 -3.20
C LEU A 24 0.23 -15.21 -1.82
N LYS A 25 -1.06 -14.87 -1.62
CA LYS A 25 -1.77 -15.10 -0.35
C LYS A 25 -1.79 -16.58 0.03
N LEU A 26 -2.05 -17.46 -0.94
CA LEU A 26 -2.04 -18.91 -0.71
C LEU A 26 -0.65 -19.39 -0.29
N LEU A 27 0.39 -18.98 -1.02
CA LEU A 27 1.77 -19.35 -0.72
C LEU A 27 2.23 -18.84 0.65
N MET A 28 1.95 -17.57 0.96
CA MET A 28 2.28 -16.98 2.26
C MET A 28 1.49 -17.63 3.41
N GLY A 29 0.23 -18.02 3.17
CA GLY A 29 -0.56 -18.76 4.14
C GLY A 29 0.04 -20.12 4.46
N LEU A 30 0.47 -20.87 3.43
CA LEU A 30 1.17 -22.14 3.60
C LEU A 30 2.48 -21.98 4.35
N GLU A 31 3.33 -21.01 3.97
CA GLU A 31 4.57 -20.72 4.68
C GLU A 31 4.34 -20.34 6.14
N LEU A 32 3.33 -19.54 6.43
CA LEU A 32 3.00 -19.15 7.79
C LEU A 32 2.59 -20.36 8.64
N VAL A 33 1.83 -21.28 8.07
CA VAL A 33 1.46 -22.53 8.76
C VAL A 33 2.68 -23.44 9.00
N LEU A 34 3.58 -23.54 8.00
CA LEU A 34 4.74 -24.43 8.12
C LEU A 34 5.87 -23.87 8.99
N PHE A 35 6.06 -22.55 8.97
CA PHE A 35 7.25 -21.90 9.56
C PHE A 35 6.95 -20.76 10.52
N GLY A 36 5.70 -20.44 10.77
CA GLY A 36 5.28 -19.25 11.53
C GLY A 36 4.03 -19.45 12.37
N LEU A 37 3.73 -20.67 12.84
CA LEU A 37 2.54 -20.93 13.65
C LEU A 37 2.43 -20.00 14.87
N SER A 38 3.57 -19.66 15.51
CA SER A 38 3.63 -18.70 16.62
C SER A 38 3.24 -17.28 16.22
N ASP A 39 3.45 -16.91 14.95
CA ASP A 39 3.17 -15.58 14.42
C ASP A 39 1.73 -15.46 13.88
N LEU A 40 1.03 -16.57 13.66
CA LEU A 40 -0.30 -16.59 13.03
C LEU A 40 -1.31 -15.71 13.80
N GLY A 41 -1.33 -15.83 15.13
CA GLY A 41 -2.19 -15.00 15.98
C GLY A 41 -1.88 -13.51 15.87
N ILE A 42 -0.59 -13.16 15.78
CA ILE A 42 -0.13 -11.78 15.65
C ILE A 42 -0.58 -11.20 14.31
N ILE A 43 -0.34 -11.92 13.20
CA ILE A 43 -0.72 -11.45 11.86
C ILE A 43 -2.22 -11.29 11.70
N ARG A 44 -3.00 -12.20 12.29
CA ARG A 44 -4.46 -12.11 12.30
C ARG A 44 -4.93 -10.88 13.09
N ALA A 45 -4.48 -10.70 14.31
CA ALA A 45 -4.85 -9.58 15.17
C ALA A 45 -4.42 -8.24 14.54
N PHE A 46 -3.23 -8.19 13.92
CA PHE A 46 -2.75 -6.99 13.21
C PHE A 46 -3.67 -6.59 12.03
N ARG A 47 -4.16 -7.57 11.26
CA ARG A 47 -5.11 -7.30 10.15
C ARG A 47 -6.49 -6.87 10.67
N GLU A 48 -6.97 -7.47 11.76
CA GLU A 48 -8.22 -7.05 12.41
C GLU A 48 -8.11 -5.61 12.93
N GLU A 49 -6.97 -5.25 13.53
CA GLU A 49 -6.72 -3.89 14.00
C GLU A 49 -6.62 -2.88 12.85
N HIS A 50 -6.10 -3.27 11.69
CA HIS A 50 -6.09 -2.42 10.50
C HIS A 50 -7.50 -1.96 10.09
N GLU A 51 -8.46 -2.88 10.06
CA GLU A 51 -9.84 -2.53 9.71
C GLU A 51 -10.51 -1.68 10.80
N ARG A 52 -10.14 -1.85 12.07
CA ARG A 52 -10.61 -0.97 13.16
C ARG A 52 -10.04 0.45 13.03
N LEU A 53 -8.76 0.57 12.67
CA LEU A 53 -8.12 1.88 12.48
C LEU A 53 -8.72 2.68 11.32
N ARG A 54 -9.16 2.01 10.26
CA ARG A 54 -9.89 2.65 9.15
C ARG A 54 -11.23 3.26 9.57
N ALA A 55 -11.85 2.72 10.61
CA ALA A 55 -13.17 3.14 11.09
C ALA A 55 -13.14 4.19 12.21
N ARG A 56 -11.96 4.59 12.69
CA ARG A 56 -11.83 5.53 13.81
C ARG A 56 -10.87 6.67 13.51
N ALA A 57 -11.01 7.77 14.28
CA ALA A 57 -10.03 8.84 14.28
C ALA A 57 -8.65 8.34 14.77
N ARG A 58 -7.58 8.83 14.15
CA ARG A 58 -6.21 8.52 14.50
C ARG A 58 -5.87 8.98 15.93
N ASP A 59 -5.10 8.18 16.64
CA ASP A 59 -4.47 8.55 17.90
C ASP A 59 -3.13 9.26 17.64
N ALA A 60 -3.11 10.58 17.81
CA ALA A 60 -1.93 11.41 17.55
C ALA A 60 -0.72 11.13 18.47
N ARG A 61 -0.87 10.25 19.47
CA ARG A 61 0.26 9.82 20.33
C ARG A 61 1.26 8.95 19.59
N HIS A 62 0.88 8.35 18.47
CA HIS A 62 1.73 7.49 17.65
C HIS A 62 2.27 8.27 16.44
N ALA A 63 3.52 8.02 16.05
CA ALA A 63 4.17 8.73 14.96
C ALA A 63 3.47 8.47 13.61
N THR A 64 3.07 7.23 13.36
CA THR A 64 2.38 6.82 12.13
C THR A 64 1.17 5.94 12.45
N PRO A 65 0.19 5.80 11.53
CA PRO A 65 -0.87 4.79 11.68
C PRO A 65 -0.32 3.36 11.80
N PHE A 66 0.84 3.07 11.23
CA PHE A 66 1.51 1.77 11.36
C PHE A 66 1.99 1.52 12.79
N ASP A 67 2.60 2.53 13.43
CA ASP A 67 3.02 2.44 14.83
C ASP A 67 1.81 2.29 15.76
N GLU A 68 0.74 3.04 15.48
CA GLU A 68 -0.53 2.90 16.19
C GLU A 68 -1.08 1.48 16.08
N GLN A 69 -1.10 0.90 14.88
CA GLN A 69 -1.56 -0.47 14.64
C GLN A 69 -0.71 -1.51 15.39
N ILE A 70 0.61 -1.34 15.41
CA ILE A 70 1.53 -2.18 16.19
C ILE A 70 1.20 -2.11 17.69
N ALA A 71 1.08 -0.89 18.25
CA ALA A 71 0.83 -0.67 19.65
C ALA A 71 -0.50 -1.29 20.12
N TYR A 72 -1.58 -1.07 19.38
CA TYR A 72 -2.88 -1.64 19.70
C TYR A 72 -2.93 -3.16 19.54
N THR A 73 -2.25 -3.70 18.53
CA THR A 73 -2.11 -5.16 18.38
C THR A 73 -1.34 -5.76 19.56
N ALA A 74 -0.25 -5.12 19.97
CA ALA A 74 0.56 -5.55 21.10
C ALA A 74 -0.25 -5.55 22.41
N ALA A 75 -0.99 -4.47 22.67
CA ALA A 75 -1.87 -4.35 23.82
C ALA A 75 -2.97 -5.44 23.84
N ALA A 76 -3.62 -5.69 22.71
CA ALA A 76 -4.66 -6.71 22.59
C ALA A 76 -4.14 -8.13 22.86
N LEU A 77 -2.91 -8.42 22.47
CA LEU A 77 -2.28 -9.73 22.65
C LEU A 77 -1.44 -9.84 23.95
N LYS A 78 -1.28 -8.74 24.69
CA LYS A 78 -0.41 -8.63 25.87
C LYS A 78 1.05 -9.02 25.55
N LEU A 79 1.53 -8.55 24.40
CA LEU A 79 2.90 -8.74 23.90
C LEU A 79 3.65 -7.41 23.89
N GLU A 80 4.98 -7.47 23.82
CA GLU A 80 5.80 -6.30 23.55
C GLU A 80 5.65 -5.86 22.08
N GLU A 81 5.61 -4.55 21.82
CA GLU A 81 5.52 -3.98 20.47
C GLU A 81 6.64 -4.46 19.54
N ALA A 82 7.84 -4.64 20.08
CA ALA A 82 8.98 -5.15 19.31
C ALA A 82 8.76 -6.58 18.77
N ILE A 83 8.02 -7.42 19.49
CA ILE A 83 7.65 -8.78 19.04
C ILE A 83 6.66 -8.69 17.88
N VAL A 84 5.61 -7.87 18.06
CA VAL A 84 4.57 -7.66 17.02
C VAL A 84 5.19 -7.07 15.76
N ARG A 85 5.99 -6.00 15.88
CA ARG A 85 6.66 -5.34 14.76
C ARG A 85 7.52 -6.33 13.97
N ARG A 86 8.36 -7.09 14.62
CA ARG A 86 9.24 -8.10 13.99
C ARG A 86 8.44 -9.16 13.24
N SER A 87 7.34 -9.64 13.82
CA SER A 87 6.45 -10.61 13.17
C SER A 87 5.80 -10.00 11.93
N VAL A 88 5.25 -8.78 12.03
CA VAL A 88 4.60 -8.08 10.91
C VAL A 88 5.59 -7.79 9.78
N GLU A 89 6.75 -7.23 10.08
CA GLU A 89 7.80 -6.96 9.09
C GLU A 89 8.23 -8.25 8.38
N ARG A 90 8.45 -9.32 9.14
CA ARG A 90 8.82 -10.62 8.59
C ARG A 90 7.77 -11.17 7.63
N TRP A 91 6.48 -11.18 8.01
CA TRP A 91 5.43 -11.89 7.30
C TRP A 91 4.66 -11.03 6.30
N MET A 92 4.66 -9.72 6.45
CA MET A 92 3.92 -8.81 5.56
C MET A 92 4.82 -7.97 4.66
N VAL A 93 6.13 -7.86 4.97
CA VAL A 93 7.08 -7.08 4.18
C VAL A 93 8.15 -7.98 3.56
N HIS A 94 8.98 -8.64 4.39
CA HIS A 94 10.18 -9.32 3.90
C HIS A 94 9.91 -10.65 3.20
N ARG A 95 9.12 -11.53 3.80
CA ARG A 95 8.83 -12.85 3.19
C ARG A 95 8.07 -12.75 1.87
N PRO A 96 7.02 -11.93 1.75
CA PRO A 96 6.34 -11.77 0.47
C PRO A 96 7.25 -11.24 -0.64
N ALA A 97 8.19 -10.34 -0.30
CA ALA A 97 9.06 -9.67 -1.25
C ALA A 97 9.77 -10.64 -2.21
N ARG A 98 10.26 -11.76 -1.72
CA ARG A 98 10.97 -12.77 -2.55
C ARG A 98 10.09 -13.40 -3.65
N TRP A 99 8.77 -13.39 -3.47
CA TRP A 99 7.83 -14.00 -4.40
C TRP A 99 7.15 -12.98 -5.33
N LEU A 100 7.20 -11.69 -4.98
CA LEU A 100 6.56 -10.62 -5.76
C LEU A 100 6.93 -10.65 -7.25
N PRO A 101 8.18 -10.93 -7.66
CA PRO A 101 8.55 -11.01 -9.07
C PRO A 101 7.71 -12.01 -9.87
N THR A 102 7.29 -13.12 -9.27
CA THR A 102 6.46 -14.14 -9.91
C THR A 102 5.01 -13.70 -10.13
N PHE A 103 4.52 -12.81 -9.26
CA PHE A 103 3.12 -12.37 -9.27
C PHE A 103 2.91 -10.98 -9.85
N ARG A 104 3.93 -10.38 -10.46
CA ARG A 104 3.85 -9.05 -11.10
C ARG A 104 2.66 -8.91 -12.02
N ARG A 105 2.00 -7.75 -12.00
CA ARG A 105 1.00 -7.39 -13.00
C ARG A 105 1.69 -6.73 -14.20
N GLN A 106 2.24 -7.57 -15.09
CA GLN A 106 3.08 -7.13 -16.19
C GLN A 106 2.36 -6.18 -17.15
N SER A 107 1.05 -6.34 -17.37
CA SER A 107 0.27 -5.44 -18.21
C SER A 107 0.27 -4.00 -17.66
N LEU A 108 0.06 -3.84 -16.35
CA LEU A 108 0.10 -2.53 -15.72
C LEU A 108 1.52 -1.94 -15.74
N HIS A 109 2.55 -2.76 -15.59
CA HIS A 109 3.94 -2.30 -15.71
C HIS A 109 4.21 -1.67 -17.07
N VAL A 110 3.82 -2.34 -18.14
CA VAL A 110 3.98 -1.80 -19.51
C VAL A 110 3.25 -0.46 -19.68
N GLU A 111 2.02 -0.36 -19.14
CA GLU A 111 1.27 0.90 -19.17
C GLU A 111 1.98 2.03 -18.40
N ILE A 112 2.52 1.73 -17.19
CA ILE A 112 3.24 2.70 -16.35
C ILE A 112 4.50 3.19 -17.09
N VAL A 113 5.28 2.28 -17.69
CA VAL A 113 6.48 2.65 -18.46
C VAL A 113 6.11 3.56 -19.62
N ALA A 114 5.12 3.16 -20.42
CA ALA A 114 4.67 3.96 -21.56
C ALA A 114 4.10 5.33 -21.14
N PHE A 115 3.42 5.42 -20.00
CA PHE A 115 2.94 6.69 -19.46
C PHE A 115 4.10 7.61 -19.05
N ARG A 116 5.13 7.07 -18.39
CA ARG A 116 6.34 7.83 -18.02
C ARG A 116 7.14 8.32 -19.24
N GLU A 117 7.27 7.49 -20.26
CA GLU A 117 7.97 7.87 -21.52
C GLU A 117 7.31 9.09 -22.21
N ARG A 118 6.02 9.30 -21.98
CA ARG A 118 5.29 10.49 -22.42
C ARG A 118 5.36 11.69 -21.45
N GLY A 119 6.21 11.61 -20.43
CA GLY A 119 6.39 12.67 -19.43
C GLY A 119 5.40 12.61 -18.26
N GLY A 120 4.63 11.54 -18.12
CA GLY A 120 3.73 11.32 -16.99
C GLY A 120 4.49 11.08 -15.68
N LYS A 121 3.97 11.63 -14.59
CA LYS A 121 4.50 11.45 -13.22
C LYS A 121 3.82 10.27 -12.52
N THR A 122 4.54 9.58 -11.65
CA THR A 122 3.99 8.38 -10.99
C THR A 122 4.30 8.35 -9.51
N ALA A 123 3.34 7.87 -8.72
CA ALA A 123 3.54 7.63 -7.30
C ALA A 123 2.95 6.27 -6.87
N VAL A 124 3.49 5.73 -5.78
CA VAL A 124 2.86 4.64 -5.03
C VAL A 124 2.28 5.19 -3.74
N VAL A 125 1.04 4.78 -3.42
CA VAL A 125 0.36 5.09 -2.16
C VAL A 125 -0.09 3.80 -1.50
N SER A 126 0.45 3.48 -0.32
CA SER A 126 0.21 2.21 0.36
C SER A 126 -0.13 2.38 1.84
N ASP A 127 -1.07 1.56 2.32
CA ASP A 127 -1.41 1.46 3.75
C ASP A 127 -0.38 0.64 4.56
N TYR A 128 0.65 0.10 3.91
CA TYR A 128 1.75 -0.66 4.50
C TYR A 128 3.09 -0.22 3.93
N PRO A 129 4.24 -0.55 4.58
CA PRO A 129 5.57 -0.27 4.04
C PRO A 129 5.72 -0.81 2.61
N ALA A 130 6.17 0.04 1.69
CA ALA A 130 6.14 -0.19 0.25
C ALA A 130 7.54 -0.32 -0.38
N THR A 131 8.52 0.43 0.10
CA THR A 131 9.84 0.57 -0.54
C THR A 131 10.52 -0.77 -0.79
N HIS A 132 10.55 -1.66 0.22
CA HIS A 132 11.16 -2.98 0.08
C HIS A 132 10.44 -3.86 -0.96
N LYS A 133 9.10 -3.80 -1.00
CA LYS A 133 8.30 -4.53 -2.00
C LYS A 133 8.53 -3.99 -3.42
N LEU A 134 8.61 -2.67 -3.59
CA LEU A 134 8.91 -2.04 -4.87
C LEU A 134 10.30 -2.41 -5.41
N GLN A 135 11.30 -2.46 -4.52
CA GLN A 135 12.63 -2.94 -4.86
C GLN A 135 12.60 -4.41 -5.31
N ALA A 136 11.89 -5.27 -4.57
CA ALA A 136 11.73 -6.68 -4.93
C ALA A 136 10.99 -6.87 -6.26
N LEU A 137 10.00 -6.02 -6.56
CA LEU A 137 9.35 -5.98 -7.87
C LEU A 137 10.30 -5.51 -8.98
N GLY A 138 11.40 -4.81 -8.66
CA GLY A 138 12.28 -4.15 -9.63
C GLY A 138 11.66 -2.88 -10.24
N TRP A 139 10.64 -2.32 -9.63
CA TRP A 139 9.86 -1.19 -10.18
C TRP A 139 10.08 0.13 -9.45
N HIS A 140 10.93 0.17 -8.42
CA HIS A 140 11.17 1.36 -7.59
C HIS A 140 11.56 2.60 -8.43
N HIS A 141 12.31 2.41 -9.53
CA HIS A 141 12.75 3.48 -10.43
C HIS A 141 11.64 3.98 -11.38
N HIS A 142 10.49 3.34 -11.42
CA HIS A 142 9.34 3.78 -12.19
C HIS A 142 8.39 4.68 -11.39
N PHE A 143 8.70 4.98 -10.15
CA PHE A 143 7.90 5.87 -9.32
C PHE A 143 8.73 7.04 -8.81
N ASP A 144 8.24 8.26 -9.04
CA ASP A 144 8.89 9.50 -8.62
C ASP A 144 8.69 9.75 -7.12
N VAL A 145 7.58 9.25 -6.57
CA VAL A 145 7.18 9.43 -5.17
C VAL A 145 6.64 8.11 -4.60
N VAL A 146 7.02 7.82 -3.36
CA VAL A 146 6.41 6.77 -2.54
C VAL A 146 5.83 7.42 -1.28
N VAL A 147 4.55 7.16 -1.01
CA VAL A 147 3.83 7.56 0.21
C VAL A 147 3.28 6.29 0.84
N ALA A 148 3.98 5.77 1.83
CA ALA A 148 3.65 4.49 2.44
C ALA A 148 3.58 4.59 3.96
N ASN A 149 2.54 4.01 4.55
CA ASN A 149 2.38 3.99 5.99
C ASN A 149 3.53 3.19 6.65
N GLY A 150 4.10 3.75 7.72
CA GLY A 150 5.26 3.19 8.41
C GLY A 150 6.61 3.51 7.77
N GLU A 151 6.64 4.37 6.74
CA GLU A 151 7.84 4.89 6.12
C GLU A 151 7.94 6.42 6.31
N PRO A 152 9.14 7.03 6.15
CA PRO A 152 9.28 8.48 6.18
C PRO A 152 8.32 9.16 5.20
N ASP A 153 7.75 10.28 5.60
CA ASP A 153 6.75 11.02 4.82
C ASP A 153 5.49 10.22 4.43
N GLY A 154 5.20 9.15 5.15
CA GLY A 154 3.99 8.36 4.99
C GLY A 154 2.70 9.15 5.30
N PRO A 155 1.52 8.59 5.00
CA PRO A 155 0.26 9.27 5.22
C PRO A 155 -0.09 9.35 6.71
N ASP A 156 -0.84 10.38 7.09
CA ASP A 156 -1.33 10.56 8.46
C ASP A 156 -2.62 9.76 8.72
N ALA A 157 -3.24 9.21 7.69
CA ALA A 157 -4.45 8.40 7.78
C ALA A 157 -4.43 7.27 6.73
N LEU A 158 -5.12 6.18 7.05
CA LEU A 158 -5.29 5.04 6.14
C LEU A 158 -6.41 5.31 5.14
N LYS A 159 -6.37 4.64 3.98
CA LYS A 159 -7.52 4.60 3.06
C LYS A 159 -8.75 4.02 3.79
N PRO A 160 -9.96 4.57 3.61
CA PRO A 160 -10.40 5.43 2.51
C PRO A 160 -10.16 6.94 2.71
N GLU A 161 -9.44 7.37 3.74
CA GLU A 161 -9.07 8.78 3.87
C GLU A 161 -8.15 9.23 2.71
N PRO A 162 -8.33 10.45 2.17
CA PRO A 162 -7.61 10.90 0.98
C PRO A 162 -6.15 11.30 1.25
N ALA A 163 -5.71 11.35 2.52
CA ALA A 163 -4.45 11.93 2.94
C ALA A 163 -3.23 11.43 2.15
N GLY A 164 -3.15 10.11 1.91
CA GLY A 164 -2.02 9.52 1.16
C GLY A 164 -1.98 9.98 -0.30
N TYR A 165 -3.14 10.01 -0.97
CA TYR A 165 -3.22 10.44 -2.37
C TYR A 165 -3.00 11.96 -2.52
N LEU A 166 -3.53 12.78 -1.61
CA LEU A 166 -3.28 14.21 -1.60
C LEU A 166 -1.80 14.53 -1.39
N ARG A 167 -1.14 13.86 -0.44
CA ARG A 167 0.30 14.00 -0.20
C ARG A 167 1.14 13.58 -1.42
N ALA A 168 0.76 12.51 -2.10
CA ALA A 168 1.43 12.07 -3.32
C ALA A 168 1.30 13.10 -4.45
N ALA A 169 0.11 13.66 -4.65
CA ALA A 169 -0.14 14.70 -5.65
C ALA A 169 0.67 15.99 -5.35
N GLU A 170 0.70 16.41 -4.08
CA GLU A 170 1.50 17.55 -3.61
C GLU A 170 2.99 17.35 -3.91
N ARG A 171 3.55 16.19 -3.52
CA ARG A 171 4.97 15.88 -3.76
C ARG A 171 5.32 15.77 -5.24
N LEU A 172 4.39 15.35 -6.08
CA LEU A 172 4.54 15.37 -7.54
C LEU A 172 4.38 16.76 -8.14
N GLY A 173 3.83 17.74 -7.40
CA GLY A 173 3.48 19.06 -7.91
C GLY A 173 2.38 18.98 -8.97
N VAL A 174 1.38 18.11 -8.79
CA VAL A 174 0.26 17.90 -9.72
C VAL A 174 -1.05 18.17 -8.98
N HIS A 175 -1.95 18.91 -9.63
CA HIS A 175 -3.27 19.19 -9.05
C HIS A 175 -4.10 17.89 -8.97
N PRO A 176 -4.85 17.63 -7.89
CA PRO A 176 -5.64 16.40 -7.72
C PRO A 176 -6.53 16.05 -8.92
N LYS A 177 -7.21 17.02 -9.55
CA LYS A 177 -8.05 16.79 -10.74
C LYS A 177 -7.29 16.25 -11.96
N ASP A 178 -5.97 16.43 -12.02
CA ASP A 178 -5.09 15.97 -13.08
C ASP A 178 -4.44 14.61 -12.74
N CYS A 179 -4.86 13.97 -11.61
CA CYS A 179 -4.36 12.69 -11.14
C CYS A 179 -5.36 11.57 -11.41
N LEU A 180 -4.85 10.40 -11.79
CA LEU A 180 -5.58 9.15 -11.88
C LEU A 180 -5.09 8.21 -10.77
N VAL A 181 -5.97 7.80 -9.88
CA VAL A 181 -5.70 6.72 -8.92
C VAL A 181 -5.97 5.37 -9.57
N ILE A 182 -5.05 4.44 -9.43
CA ILE A 182 -5.17 3.05 -9.89
C ILE A 182 -5.09 2.14 -8.67
N GLY A 183 -6.14 1.36 -8.43
CA GLY A 183 -6.24 0.49 -7.26
C GLY A 183 -7.14 -0.71 -7.49
N ASP A 184 -7.08 -1.71 -6.60
CA ASP A 184 -7.89 -2.93 -6.69
C ASP A 184 -9.17 -2.84 -5.85
N ARG A 185 -9.23 -1.92 -4.86
CA ARG A 185 -10.33 -1.80 -3.91
C ARG A 185 -11.10 -0.48 -4.08
N ASP A 186 -12.38 -0.58 -4.52
CA ASP A 186 -13.24 0.60 -4.62
C ASP A 186 -13.60 1.19 -3.25
N ASP A 187 -13.76 0.33 -2.22
CA ASP A 187 -14.08 0.71 -0.84
C ASP A 187 -12.90 1.37 -0.08
N ALA A 188 -11.71 1.33 -0.63
CA ALA A 188 -10.51 1.97 -0.09
C ALA A 188 -9.96 2.99 -1.08
N ASP A 189 -9.35 2.55 -2.19
CA ASP A 189 -8.71 3.41 -3.18
C ASP A 189 -9.70 4.30 -3.91
N GLY A 190 -10.85 3.74 -4.33
CA GLY A 190 -11.88 4.48 -5.03
C GLY A 190 -12.54 5.55 -4.16
N GLN A 191 -12.84 5.24 -2.90
CA GLN A 191 -13.38 6.24 -1.97
C GLN A 191 -12.36 7.32 -1.67
N ALA A 192 -11.10 6.96 -1.40
CA ALA A 192 -10.03 7.92 -1.15
C ALA A 192 -9.77 8.83 -2.37
N ALA A 193 -9.79 8.28 -3.59
CA ALA A 193 -9.66 9.05 -4.82
C ALA A 193 -10.79 10.07 -4.98
N ARG A 194 -12.04 9.64 -4.80
CA ARG A 194 -13.22 10.54 -4.87
C ARG A 194 -13.16 11.65 -3.82
N ALA A 195 -12.77 11.29 -2.59
CA ALA A 195 -12.60 12.27 -1.50
C ALA A 195 -11.46 13.26 -1.78
N ALA A 196 -10.43 12.84 -2.51
CA ALA A 196 -9.32 13.69 -2.97
C ALA A 196 -9.67 14.53 -4.22
N GLY A 197 -10.84 14.35 -4.85
CA GLY A 197 -11.19 14.99 -6.13
C GLY A 197 -10.38 14.45 -7.33
N MET A 198 -9.98 13.19 -7.27
CA MET A 198 -9.20 12.47 -8.29
C MET A 198 -10.06 11.45 -9.02
N ALA A 199 -9.69 11.15 -10.26
CA ALA A 199 -10.27 10.04 -11.00
C ALA A 199 -9.79 8.70 -10.43
N PHE A 200 -10.59 7.65 -10.62
CA PHE A 200 -10.26 6.30 -10.18
C PHE A 200 -10.43 5.27 -11.29
N ARG A 201 -9.42 4.42 -11.45
CA ARG A 201 -9.46 3.22 -12.31
C ARG A 201 -9.29 1.98 -11.46
N LYS A 202 -10.34 1.18 -11.38
CA LYS A 202 -10.26 -0.12 -10.74
C LYS A 202 -9.49 -1.10 -11.62
N ILE A 203 -8.59 -1.87 -11.00
CA ILE A 203 -7.88 -2.97 -11.63
C ILE A 203 -8.27 -4.29 -10.97
N GLY A 204 -8.52 -5.31 -11.76
CA GLY A 204 -8.99 -6.64 -11.30
C GLY A 204 -8.03 -7.77 -11.65
#